data_81391d5332dae280ef3b8bc2724ac349
#
_entry.id   81391d5332dae280ef3b8bc2724ac349
#
_cell.length_a   1.000
_cell.length_b   1.000
_cell.length_c   1.000
_cell.angle_alpha   90.00
_cell.angle_beta   90.00
_cell.angle_gamma   90.00
#
_symmetry.space_group_name_H-M   'P 1'
#
loop_
_entity.id
_entity.type
_entity.pdbx_description
1 polymer ?
#
loop_
_entity_poly.entity_id
_entity_poly.type
_entity_poly.pdbx_seq_one_letter_code
_entity_poly.pdbx_strand_id
1 'polypeptide(L)'
;MKKRTLLLSLLILALFSGCDTTQNVGRELKLTEAQKRVAQKSNSFGFDLLRQTLANEQQGTNVVLSPLSVSMAFGLAMNGAKGITRTEMENTLGLGGSSADEINQTYRELLDQLPKLDDKVQLDLANAIWYDKQFGTTVKPDFLTTNQSYFNAKVTSLDFKNPTSVSTINNWVNTVTNGKIAKILDSISDSEVMFLMN
;
A
#
# COMPACT_ATOMS: atom_id res chain seq x y z
N MET A 1 48.61 16.58 45.42
CA MET A 1 48.35 15.72 44.26
C MET A 1 47.01 14.93 44.33
N LYS A 2 46.54 14.47 45.50
CA LYS A 2 45.30 13.64 45.61
C LYS A 2 43.99 14.37 45.34
N LYS A 3 43.89 15.71 45.52
CA LYS A 3 42.65 16.50 45.27
C LYS A 3 42.40 16.81 43.78
N ARG A 4 43.44 16.84 42.93
CA ARG A 4 43.29 17.11 41.49
C ARG A 4 42.83 15.88 40.71
N THR A 5 43.21 14.70 41.16
CA THR A 5 42.78 13.41 40.56
C THR A 5 41.32 13.12 40.87
N LEU A 6 40.80 13.54 42.03
CA LEU A 6 39.38 13.33 42.38
C LEU A 6 38.44 14.23 41.57
N LEU A 7 38.87 15.46 41.25
CA LEU A 7 38.09 16.37 40.39
C LEU A 7 38.06 15.92 38.94
N LEU A 8 39.13 15.29 38.43
CA LEU A 8 39.16 14.80 37.06
C LEU A 8 38.29 13.53 36.87
N SER A 9 38.22 12.66 37.89
CA SER A 9 37.35 11.47 37.85
C SER A 9 35.85 11.83 37.94
N LEU A 10 35.50 12.93 38.68
CA LEU A 10 34.11 13.40 38.74
C LEU A 10 33.64 14.04 37.40
N LEU A 11 34.56 14.70 36.68
CA LEU A 11 34.25 15.33 35.38
C LEU A 11 34.03 14.29 34.26
N ILE A 12 34.70 13.14 34.33
CA ILE A 12 34.54 12.05 33.35
C ILE A 12 33.21 11.31 33.57
N LEU A 13 32.70 11.21 34.81
CA LEU A 13 31.41 10.59 35.08
C LEU A 13 30.21 11.43 34.56
N ALA A 14 30.36 12.76 34.47
CA ALA A 14 29.32 13.67 33.99
C ALA A 14 29.12 13.65 32.46
N LEU A 15 30.04 13.03 31.69
CA LEU A 15 29.96 12.95 30.24
C LEU A 15 29.15 11.74 29.74
N PHE A 16 28.72 10.84 30.62
CA PHE A 16 27.91 9.69 30.27
C PHE A 16 26.40 9.86 30.54
N SER A 17 25.98 11.04 31.02
CA SER A 17 24.57 11.33 31.32
C SER A 17 23.92 12.11 30.19
N GLY A 18 23.86 11.54 29.00
CA GLY A 18 23.31 12.32 27.90
C GLY A 18 22.96 11.54 26.64
N CYS A 19 22.18 10.49 26.80
CA CYS A 19 21.28 10.03 25.76
C CYS A 19 20.00 9.54 26.45
N ASP A 20 19.14 10.46 26.84
CA ASP A 20 17.74 10.15 26.98
C ASP A 20 17.23 9.89 25.56
N THR A 21 17.43 8.65 25.08
CA THR A 21 16.60 8.11 24.01
C THR A 21 15.22 7.89 24.63
N THR A 22 14.40 8.94 24.68
CA THR A 22 12.97 8.76 24.62
C THR A 22 12.74 8.01 23.29
N GLN A 23 12.81 6.70 23.35
CA GLN A 23 12.34 5.85 22.27
C GLN A 23 10.87 6.19 22.14
N ASN A 24 10.56 7.01 21.13
CA ASN A 24 9.22 7.15 20.63
C ASN A 24 8.92 5.82 19.96
N VAL A 25 8.56 4.81 20.78
CA VAL A 25 8.17 3.50 20.30
C VAL A 25 6.87 3.75 19.56
N GLY A 26 6.95 3.78 18.22
CA GLY A 26 5.76 3.84 17.38
C GLY A 26 4.79 2.74 17.80
N ARG A 27 3.52 2.94 17.55
CA ARG A 27 2.50 1.91 17.86
C ARG A 27 2.79 0.66 17.06
N GLU A 28 2.62 -0.51 17.68
CA GLU A 28 2.77 -1.78 16.98
C GLU A 28 1.49 -2.14 16.21
N LEU A 29 1.65 -2.80 15.06
CA LEU A 29 0.53 -3.40 14.32
C LEU A 29 -0.11 -4.52 15.15
N LYS A 30 -1.42 -4.40 15.37
CA LYS A 30 -2.21 -5.43 16.07
C LYS A 30 -2.82 -6.38 15.04
N LEU A 31 -2.06 -7.38 14.65
CA LEU A 31 -2.45 -8.40 13.69
C LEU A 31 -2.58 -9.77 14.36
N THR A 32 -3.55 -10.56 13.94
CA THR A 32 -3.64 -11.99 14.29
C THR A 32 -2.49 -12.75 13.65
N GLU A 33 -2.21 -13.98 14.11
CA GLU A 33 -1.13 -14.80 13.50
C GLU A 33 -1.39 -15.11 12.02
N ALA A 34 -2.64 -15.28 11.60
CA ALA A 34 -2.99 -15.43 10.19
C ALA A 34 -2.65 -14.16 9.39
N GLN A 35 -3.02 -12.99 9.88
CA GLN A 35 -2.73 -11.70 9.25
C GLN A 35 -1.22 -11.39 9.21
N LYS A 36 -0.48 -11.75 10.26
CA LYS A 36 0.99 -11.65 10.27
C LYS A 36 1.61 -12.51 9.15
N ARG A 37 1.11 -13.73 8.96
CA ARG A 37 1.59 -14.58 7.85
C ARG A 37 1.31 -13.95 6.49
N VAL A 38 0.13 -13.38 6.27
CA VAL A 38 -0.20 -12.66 5.02
C VAL A 38 0.73 -11.47 4.82
N ALA A 39 0.95 -10.65 5.85
CA ALA A 39 1.85 -9.50 5.79
C ALA A 39 3.32 -9.91 5.49
N GLN A 40 3.82 -10.99 6.10
CA GLN A 40 5.15 -11.52 5.84
C GLN A 40 5.30 -12.00 4.39
N LYS A 41 4.28 -12.68 3.85
CA LYS A 41 4.26 -13.12 2.45
C LYS A 41 4.26 -11.93 1.49
N SER A 42 3.48 -10.90 1.78
CA SER A 42 3.48 -9.63 1.01
C SER A 42 4.84 -8.94 1.04
N ASN A 43 5.57 -8.99 2.15
CA ASN A 43 6.93 -8.47 2.23
C ASN A 43 7.90 -9.28 1.33
N SER A 44 7.79 -10.60 1.32
CA SER A 44 8.60 -11.45 0.43
C SER A 44 8.36 -11.12 -1.04
N PHE A 45 7.09 -10.97 -1.44
CA PHE A 45 6.71 -10.47 -2.77
C PHE A 45 7.35 -9.12 -3.06
N GLY A 46 7.38 -8.20 -2.09
CA GLY A 46 7.99 -6.88 -2.25
C GLY A 46 9.48 -6.94 -2.60
N PHE A 47 10.23 -7.84 -1.97
CA PHE A 47 11.65 -8.05 -2.29
C PHE A 47 11.83 -8.72 -3.66
N ASP A 48 10.96 -9.66 -4.04
CA ASP A 48 11.00 -10.28 -5.36
C ASP A 48 10.67 -9.27 -6.46
N LEU A 49 9.65 -8.43 -6.26
CA LEU A 49 9.31 -7.34 -7.16
C LEU A 49 10.48 -6.38 -7.35
N LEU A 50 11.12 -5.93 -6.27
CA LEU A 50 12.28 -5.05 -6.36
C LEU A 50 13.43 -5.71 -7.13
N ARG A 51 13.72 -6.99 -6.85
CA ARG A 51 14.78 -7.74 -7.55
C ARG A 51 14.50 -7.85 -9.05
N GLN A 52 13.28 -8.17 -9.43
CA GLN A 52 12.88 -8.26 -10.83
C GLN A 52 12.90 -6.91 -11.54
N THR A 53 12.47 -5.84 -10.86
CA THR A 53 12.54 -4.50 -11.43
C THR A 53 14.00 -4.09 -11.68
N LEU A 54 14.87 -4.24 -10.67
CA LEU A 54 16.29 -3.90 -10.82
C LEU A 54 17.01 -4.71 -11.91
N ALA A 55 16.60 -5.97 -12.12
CA ALA A 55 17.19 -6.81 -13.16
C ALA A 55 16.80 -6.37 -14.58
N ASN A 56 15.72 -5.60 -14.74
CA ASN A 56 15.22 -5.13 -16.04
C ASN A 56 15.49 -3.62 -16.26
N GLU A 57 15.99 -2.91 -15.25
CA GLU A 57 16.33 -1.49 -15.37
C GLU A 57 17.76 -1.27 -15.87
N GLN A 58 18.00 -0.12 -16.48
CA GLN A 58 19.34 0.28 -16.89
C GLN A 58 20.21 0.56 -15.67
N GLN A 59 21.49 0.19 -15.74
CA GLN A 59 22.44 0.46 -14.66
C GLN A 59 22.53 1.97 -14.37
N GLY A 60 22.37 2.32 -13.09
CA GLY A 60 22.41 3.72 -12.62
C GLY A 60 21.04 4.41 -12.57
N THR A 61 19.96 3.72 -12.95
CA THR A 61 18.59 4.25 -12.79
C THR A 61 18.15 4.22 -11.32
N ASN A 62 17.57 5.33 -10.85
CA ASN A 62 16.92 5.35 -9.54
C ASN A 62 15.56 4.66 -9.63
N VAL A 63 15.33 3.67 -8.76
CA VAL A 63 14.07 2.92 -8.70
C VAL A 63 13.37 3.24 -7.39
N VAL A 64 12.11 3.64 -7.47
CA VAL A 64 11.20 3.81 -6.33
C VAL A 64 10.00 2.91 -6.55
N LEU A 65 9.76 2.02 -5.60
CA LEU A 65 8.62 1.08 -5.64
C LEU A 65 7.82 1.17 -4.35
N SER A 66 6.51 0.98 -4.45
CA SER A 66 5.63 0.73 -3.32
C SER A 66 5.06 -0.69 -3.43
N PRO A 67 5.72 -1.73 -2.89
CA PRO A 67 5.21 -3.09 -2.95
C PRO A 67 3.84 -3.24 -2.30
N LEU A 68 3.57 -2.47 -1.25
CA LEU A 68 2.27 -2.45 -0.58
C LEU A 68 1.17 -1.98 -1.55
N SER A 69 1.41 -0.91 -2.30
CA SER A 69 0.44 -0.40 -3.30
C SER A 69 0.18 -1.42 -4.40
N VAL A 70 1.24 -2.07 -4.90
CA VAL A 70 1.10 -3.15 -5.89
C VAL A 70 0.29 -4.30 -5.32
N SER A 71 0.61 -4.78 -4.11
CA SER A 71 -0.13 -5.84 -3.44
C SER A 71 -1.61 -5.48 -3.23
N MET A 72 -1.92 -4.24 -2.85
CA MET A 72 -3.30 -3.78 -2.66
C MET A 72 -4.06 -3.71 -3.99
N ALA A 73 -3.45 -3.20 -5.06
CA ALA A 73 -4.07 -3.16 -6.37
C ALA A 73 -4.39 -4.58 -6.89
N PHE A 74 -3.47 -5.52 -6.71
CA PHE A 74 -3.75 -6.94 -7.01
C PHE A 74 -4.78 -7.54 -6.07
N GLY A 75 -4.82 -7.16 -4.79
CA GLY A 75 -5.85 -7.55 -3.84
C GLY A 75 -7.25 -7.15 -4.29
N LEU A 76 -7.41 -5.91 -4.80
CA LEU A 76 -8.66 -5.47 -5.43
C LEU A 76 -9.04 -6.38 -6.61
N ALA A 77 -8.10 -6.66 -7.52
CA ALA A 77 -8.33 -7.49 -8.69
C ALA A 77 -8.69 -8.95 -8.32
N MET A 78 -8.03 -9.51 -7.31
CA MET A 78 -8.25 -10.88 -6.83
C MET A 78 -9.68 -11.12 -6.36
N ASN A 79 -10.37 -10.11 -5.84
CA ASN A 79 -11.77 -10.23 -5.44
C ASN A 79 -12.71 -10.44 -6.63
N GLY A 80 -12.26 -10.12 -7.85
CA GLY A 80 -12.97 -10.42 -9.10
C GLY A 80 -12.47 -11.69 -9.81
N ALA A 81 -11.30 -12.18 -9.46
CA ALA A 81 -10.66 -13.32 -10.10
C ALA A 81 -11.19 -14.65 -9.58
N LYS A 82 -11.30 -15.66 -10.49
CA LYS A 82 -11.69 -17.03 -10.14
C LYS A 82 -10.81 -18.06 -10.87
N GLY A 83 -10.87 -19.30 -10.40
CA GLY A 83 -10.16 -20.42 -11.02
C GLY A 83 -8.66 -20.18 -11.10
N ILE A 84 -8.05 -20.54 -12.22
CA ILE A 84 -6.60 -20.48 -12.40
C ILE A 84 -6.04 -19.06 -12.26
N THR A 85 -6.73 -18.05 -12.78
CA THR A 85 -6.30 -16.64 -12.68
C THR A 85 -6.11 -16.23 -11.21
N ARG A 86 -7.06 -16.57 -10.35
CA ARG A 86 -6.94 -16.29 -8.92
C ARG A 86 -5.77 -17.03 -8.30
N THR A 87 -5.63 -18.33 -8.60
CA THR A 87 -4.52 -19.15 -8.08
C THR A 87 -3.15 -18.59 -8.49
N GLU A 88 -3.00 -18.16 -9.74
CA GLU A 88 -1.76 -17.56 -10.22
C GLU A 88 -1.45 -16.23 -9.55
N MET A 89 -2.46 -15.37 -9.33
CA MET A 89 -2.31 -14.15 -8.55
C MET A 89 -1.87 -14.44 -7.11
N GLU A 90 -2.53 -15.39 -6.45
CA GLU A 90 -2.18 -15.81 -5.08
C GLU A 90 -0.74 -16.33 -5.00
N ASN A 91 -0.32 -17.14 -5.97
CA ASN A 91 1.04 -17.67 -6.04
C ASN A 91 2.07 -16.55 -6.27
N THR A 92 1.79 -15.63 -7.20
CA THR A 92 2.67 -14.50 -7.51
C THR A 92 2.88 -13.59 -6.31
N LEU A 93 1.82 -13.31 -5.57
CA LEU A 93 1.87 -12.50 -4.34
C LEU A 93 2.37 -13.31 -3.12
N GLY A 94 2.67 -14.60 -3.28
CA GLY A 94 3.05 -15.50 -2.21
C GLY A 94 1.90 -15.83 -1.24
N LEU A 95 0.65 -15.52 -1.59
CA LEU A 95 -0.53 -15.65 -0.71
C LEU A 95 -1.17 -17.05 -0.75
N GLY A 96 -0.65 -17.98 -1.54
CA GLY A 96 -1.15 -19.34 -1.63
C GLY A 96 -1.35 -19.99 -0.25
N GLY A 97 -2.50 -20.67 -0.07
CA GLY A 97 -2.89 -21.29 1.19
C GLY A 97 -3.50 -20.33 2.25
N SER A 98 -3.66 -19.04 1.93
CA SER A 98 -4.49 -18.12 2.72
C SER A 98 -5.89 -18.04 2.11
N SER A 99 -6.92 -17.95 2.96
CA SER A 99 -8.29 -17.75 2.47
C SER A 99 -8.49 -16.33 1.94
N ALA A 100 -9.50 -16.15 1.08
CA ALA A 100 -9.87 -14.81 0.60
C ALA A 100 -10.19 -13.85 1.75
N ASP A 101 -10.84 -14.34 2.78
CA ASP A 101 -11.23 -13.57 3.95
C ASP A 101 -10.00 -13.15 4.77
N GLU A 102 -9.05 -14.06 5.03
CA GLU A 102 -7.79 -13.72 5.70
C GLU A 102 -7.00 -12.64 4.95
N ILE A 103 -6.93 -12.74 3.63
CA ILE A 103 -6.25 -11.74 2.78
C ILE A 103 -6.96 -10.39 2.89
N ASN A 104 -8.27 -10.36 2.69
CA ASN A 104 -9.07 -9.14 2.72
C ASN A 104 -9.04 -8.48 4.11
N GLN A 105 -9.20 -9.24 5.18
CA GLN A 105 -9.11 -8.72 6.55
C GLN A 105 -7.72 -8.16 6.83
N THR A 106 -6.65 -8.81 6.35
CA THR A 106 -5.29 -8.29 6.54
C THR A 106 -5.11 -6.93 5.87
N TYR A 107 -5.53 -6.77 4.62
CA TYR A 107 -5.44 -5.48 3.95
C TYR A 107 -6.30 -4.40 4.63
N ARG A 108 -7.48 -4.77 5.14
CA ARG A 108 -8.31 -3.85 5.92
C ARG A 108 -7.58 -3.36 7.17
N GLU A 109 -6.98 -4.27 7.94
CA GLU A 109 -6.22 -3.91 9.13
C GLU A 109 -4.99 -3.05 8.81
N LEU A 110 -4.28 -3.35 7.72
CA LEU A 110 -3.15 -2.53 7.28
C LEU A 110 -3.60 -1.11 6.90
N LEU A 111 -4.70 -0.97 6.15
CA LEU A 111 -5.26 0.34 5.79
C LEU A 111 -5.69 1.15 7.01
N ASP A 112 -6.23 0.50 8.03
CA ASP A 112 -6.70 1.17 9.23
C ASP A 112 -5.58 1.53 10.21
N GLN A 113 -4.52 0.72 10.29
CA GLN A 113 -3.49 0.87 11.33
C GLN A 113 -2.23 1.58 10.84
N LEU A 114 -1.75 1.32 9.61
CA LEU A 114 -0.50 1.90 9.11
C LEU A 114 -0.46 3.43 9.18
N PRO A 115 -1.53 4.17 8.79
CA PRO A 115 -1.52 5.64 8.91
C PRO A 115 -1.44 6.18 10.33
N LYS A 116 -1.64 5.32 11.34
CA LYS A 116 -1.72 5.70 12.76
C LYS A 116 -0.53 5.21 13.58
N LEU A 117 0.46 4.54 12.96
CA LEU A 117 1.59 3.95 13.68
C LEU A 117 2.53 4.98 14.27
N ASP A 118 2.74 6.09 13.58
CA ASP A 118 3.62 7.16 14.03
C ASP A 118 2.99 8.52 13.68
N ASP A 119 2.70 9.31 14.71
CA ASP A 119 2.08 10.62 14.54
C ASP A 119 3.01 11.67 13.86
N LYS A 120 4.30 11.32 13.68
CA LYS A 120 5.29 12.16 12.96
C LYS A 120 5.40 11.80 11.48
N VAL A 121 4.78 10.70 11.04
CA VAL A 121 4.80 10.22 9.66
C VAL A 121 3.41 10.37 9.07
N GLN A 122 3.31 11.09 7.95
CA GLN A 122 2.09 11.11 7.16
C GLN A 122 2.15 10.00 6.12
N LEU A 123 1.22 9.05 6.22
CA LEU A 123 1.00 7.97 5.26
C LEU A 123 -0.47 8.02 4.81
N ASP A 124 -0.69 8.38 3.56
CA ASP A 124 -2.01 8.40 2.95
C ASP A 124 -2.14 7.19 2.02
N LEU A 125 -3.15 6.36 2.25
CA LEU A 125 -3.48 5.18 1.45
C LEU A 125 -4.89 5.35 0.87
N ALA A 126 -5.02 5.29 -0.45
CA ALA A 126 -6.30 5.46 -1.11
C ALA A 126 -6.50 4.41 -2.19
N ASN A 127 -7.71 3.85 -2.27
CA ASN A 127 -8.08 2.87 -3.28
C ASN A 127 -9.26 3.37 -4.11
N ALA A 128 -9.25 3.08 -5.41
CA ALA A 128 -10.40 3.36 -6.26
C ALA A 128 -10.62 2.28 -7.32
N ILE A 129 -11.88 2.10 -7.68
CA ILE A 129 -12.34 1.32 -8.83
C ILE A 129 -13.16 2.26 -9.70
N TRP A 130 -12.63 2.56 -10.88
CA TRP A 130 -13.34 3.29 -11.91
C TRP A 130 -13.72 2.31 -13.01
N TYR A 131 -14.98 2.27 -13.44
CA TYR A 131 -15.38 1.37 -14.50
C TYR A 131 -16.33 2.06 -15.49
N ASP A 132 -16.22 1.63 -16.74
CA ASP A 132 -17.08 2.15 -17.80
C ASP A 132 -18.55 1.80 -17.56
N LYS A 133 -19.45 2.75 -17.80
CA LYS A 133 -20.90 2.57 -17.63
C LYS A 133 -21.46 1.42 -18.46
N GLN A 134 -20.95 1.23 -19.68
CA GLN A 134 -21.42 0.16 -20.56
C GLN A 134 -20.96 -1.21 -20.05
N PHE A 135 -19.74 -1.28 -19.51
CA PHE A 135 -19.20 -2.48 -18.87
C PHE A 135 -19.87 -2.78 -17.53
N GLY A 136 -20.41 -1.76 -16.86
CA GLY A 136 -21.00 -1.85 -15.51
C GLY A 136 -22.08 -2.91 -15.35
N THR A 137 -22.82 -3.25 -16.42
CA THR A 137 -23.85 -4.30 -16.40
C THR A 137 -23.27 -5.71 -16.21
N THR A 138 -21.97 -5.91 -16.47
CA THR A 138 -21.26 -7.19 -16.31
C THR A 138 -20.52 -7.30 -14.98
N VAL A 139 -20.29 -6.16 -14.30
CA VAL A 139 -19.58 -6.12 -13.03
C VAL A 139 -20.45 -6.72 -11.92
N LYS A 140 -19.92 -7.71 -11.21
CA LYS A 140 -20.66 -8.36 -10.13
C LYS A 140 -20.77 -7.42 -8.91
N PRO A 141 -21.96 -7.23 -8.32
CA PRO A 141 -22.12 -6.39 -7.12
C PRO A 141 -21.21 -6.81 -5.96
N ASP A 142 -21.04 -8.11 -5.74
CA ASP A 142 -20.17 -8.64 -4.66
C ASP A 142 -18.71 -8.19 -4.81
N PHE A 143 -18.20 -8.08 -6.05
CA PHE A 143 -16.87 -7.55 -6.31
C PHE A 143 -16.73 -6.11 -5.82
N LEU A 144 -17.72 -5.27 -6.12
CA LEU A 144 -17.71 -3.87 -5.72
C LEU A 144 -17.84 -3.72 -4.20
N THR A 145 -18.82 -4.41 -3.59
CA THR A 145 -19.08 -4.32 -2.14
C THR A 145 -17.92 -4.89 -1.32
N THR A 146 -17.30 -5.98 -1.75
CA THR A 146 -16.11 -6.53 -1.09
C THR A 146 -14.96 -5.52 -1.09
N ASN A 147 -14.69 -4.91 -2.23
CA ASN A 147 -13.61 -3.93 -2.33
C ASN A 147 -13.90 -2.63 -1.56
N GLN A 148 -15.15 -2.19 -1.51
CA GLN A 148 -15.55 -1.09 -0.64
C GLN A 148 -15.35 -1.43 0.84
N SER A 149 -15.73 -2.64 1.26
CA SER A 149 -15.70 -3.05 2.67
C SER A 149 -14.29 -3.29 3.19
N TYR A 150 -13.43 -3.94 2.42
CA TYR A 150 -12.10 -4.36 2.89
C TYR A 150 -10.96 -3.43 2.44
N PHE A 151 -11.13 -2.72 1.35
CA PHE A 151 -10.09 -1.83 0.81
C PHE A 151 -10.44 -0.35 0.90
N ASN A 152 -11.58 0.02 1.50
CA ASN A 152 -12.10 1.39 1.50
C ASN A 152 -12.12 2.00 0.08
N ALA A 153 -12.34 1.15 -0.95
CA ALA A 153 -12.24 1.59 -2.32
C ALA A 153 -13.37 2.54 -2.70
N LYS A 154 -13.02 3.68 -3.26
CA LYS A 154 -13.98 4.51 -3.98
C LYS A 154 -14.41 3.80 -5.24
N VAL A 155 -15.70 3.47 -5.35
CA VAL A 155 -16.27 2.79 -6.52
C VAL A 155 -17.11 3.78 -7.31
N THR A 156 -16.75 4.00 -8.58
CA THR A 156 -17.44 4.97 -9.42
C THR A 156 -17.55 4.50 -10.87
N SER A 157 -18.76 4.55 -11.41
CA SER A 157 -19.04 4.33 -12.82
C SER A 157 -18.90 5.64 -13.59
N LEU A 158 -18.14 5.64 -14.68
CA LEU A 158 -17.94 6.78 -15.57
C LEU A 158 -18.26 6.37 -17.02
N ASP A 159 -18.61 7.33 -17.84
CA ASP A 159 -18.62 7.14 -19.29
C ASP A 159 -17.20 7.39 -19.83
N PHE A 160 -16.48 6.31 -20.14
CA PHE A 160 -15.08 6.42 -20.56
C PHE A 160 -14.90 7.12 -21.92
N LYS A 161 -15.99 7.26 -22.70
CA LYS A 161 -15.99 8.05 -23.93
C LYS A 161 -16.14 9.54 -23.68
N ASN A 162 -16.55 9.94 -22.47
CA ASN A 162 -16.66 11.34 -22.11
C ASN A 162 -15.28 11.91 -21.77
N PRO A 163 -14.80 12.97 -22.46
CA PRO A 163 -13.51 13.58 -22.20
C PRO A 163 -13.29 14.02 -20.75
N THR A 164 -14.36 14.30 -20.01
CA THR A 164 -14.28 14.71 -18.59
C THR A 164 -13.91 13.55 -17.65
N SER A 165 -13.99 12.30 -18.09
CA SER A 165 -13.67 11.13 -17.25
C SER A 165 -12.21 11.09 -16.86
N VAL A 166 -11.30 11.42 -17.78
CA VAL A 166 -9.86 11.56 -17.50
C VAL A 166 -9.62 12.61 -16.40
N SER A 167 -10.20 13.79 -16.55
CA SER A 167 -10.04 14.86 -15.54
C SER A 167 -10.66 14.49 -14.20
N THR A 168 -11.78 13.76 -14.19
CA THR A 168 -12.42 13.27 -12.95
C THR A 168 -11.49 12.34 -12.18
N ILE A 169 -10.86 11.39 -12.86
CA ILE A 169 -9.90 10.45 -12.25
C ILE A 169 -8.66 11.21 -11.77
N ASN A 170 -8.07 12.06 -12.61
CA ASN A 170 -6.87 12.83 -12.26
C ASN A 170 -7.12 13.76 -11.06
N ASN A 171 -8.27 14.43 -11.02
CA ASN A 171 -8.64 15.30 -9.90
C ASN A 171 -8.77 14.52 -8.58
N TRP A 172 -9.32 13.31 -8.63
CA TRP A 172 -9.36 12.46 -7.45
C TRP A 172 -7.95 12.08 -6.98
N VAL A 173 -7.07 11.64 -7.88
CA VAL A 173 -5.68 11.32 -7.56
C VAL A 173 -4.96 12.52 -6.96
N ASN A 174 -5.08 13.69 -7.58
CA ASN A 174 -4.50 14.94 -7.08
C ASN A 174 -4.98 15.25 -5.65
N THR A 175 -6.27 15.05 -5.39
CA THR A 175 -6.86 15.31 -4.06
C THR A 175 -6.33 14.33 -3.02
N VAL A 176 -6.36 13.01 -3.28
CA VAL A 176 -5.96 11.99 -2.29
C VAL A 176 -4.45 11.93 -2.08
N THR A 177 -3.67 12.51 -2.99
CA THR A 177 -2.21 12.63 -2.86
C THR A 177 -1.76 14.01 -2.37
N ASN A 178 -2.68 14.84 -1.89
CA ASN A 178 -2.39 16.20 -1.43
C ASN A 178 -1.61 17.03 -2.46
N GLY A 179 -1.98 16.90 -3.73
CA GLY A 179 -1.35 17.60 -4.85
C GLY A 179 -0.01 17.02 -5.34
N LYS A 180 0.48 15.93 -4.73
CA LYS A 180 1.79 15.35 -5.09
C LYS A 180 1.75 14.63 -6.44
N ILE A 181 0.60 14.07 -6.83
CA ILE A 181 0.37 13.46 -8.13
C ILE A 181 -0.75 14.21 -8.82
N ALA A 182 -0.39 15.15 -9.68
CA ALA A 182 -1.37 15.98 -10.38
C ALA A 182 -2.11 15.22 -11.50
N LYS A 183 -1.45 14.21 -12.08
CA LYS A 183 -1.96 13.48 -13.24
C LYS A 183 -1.42 12.06 -13.27
N ILE A 184 -2.30 11.09 -13.52
CA ILE A 184 -1.97 9.67 -13.67
C ILE A 184 -2.42 9.11 -15.02
N LEU A 185 -3.43 9.72 -15.66
CA LEU A 185 -3.94 9.34 -16.97
C LEU A 185 -3.82 10.50 -17.95
N ASP A 186 -3.35 10.21 -19.17
CA ASP A 186 -3.36 11.11 -20.30
C ASP A 186 -4.66 10.99 -21.11
N SER A 187 -5.12 9.78 -21.30
CA SER A 187 -6.31 9.42 -22.06
C SER A 187 -6.88 8.10 -21.55
N ILE A 188 -8.07 7.77 -21.97
CA ILE A 188 -8.71 6.46 -21.79
C ILE A 188 -8.93 5.89 -23.19
N SER A 189 -8.38 4.70 -23.46
CA SER A 189 -8.56 4.04 -24.76
C SER A 189 -9.89 3.28 -24.82
N ASP A 190 -10.35 2.96 -26.03
CA ASP A 190 -11.63 2.24 -26.25
C ASP A 190 -11.62 0.80 -25.71
N SER A 191 -10.43 0.24 -25.44
CA SER A 191 -10.27 -1.11 -24.87
C SER A 191 -10.27 -1.14 -23.34
N GLU A 192 -10.15 0.02 -22.70
CA GLU A 192 -10.12 0.12 -21.24
C GLU A 192 -11.54 0.13 -20.69
N VAL A 193 -11.83 -0.78 -19.80
CA VAL A 193 -13.14 -0.96 -19.19
C VAL A 193 -13.15 -0.72 -17.68
N MET A 194 -11.97 -0.78 -17.05
CA MET A 194 -11.84 -0.61 -15.61
C MET A 194 -10.41 -0.17 -15.21
N PHE A 195 -10.33 0.72 -14.25
CA PHE A 195 -9.08 1.07 -13.55
C PHE A 195 -9.18 0.68 -12.08
N LEU A 196 -8.20 -0.07 -11.61
CA LEU A 196 -7.97 -0.39 -10.20
C LEU A 196 -6.76 0.41 -9.75
N MET A 197 -6.92 1.23 -8.73
CA MET A 197 -5.89 2.17 -8.27
C MET A 197 -5.66 2.03 -6.77
N ASN A 198 -4.40 2.07 -6.39
CA ASN A 198 -3.96 2.30 -5.02
C ASN A 198 -2.93 3.43 -5.02
#